data_65affbe1c961352b21822b8bb3cb43fa
#
_entry.id   65affbe1c961352b21822b8bb3cb43fa
#
_cell.length_a   1.000
_cell.length_b   1.000
_cell.length_c   1.000
_cell.angle_alpha   90.00
_cell.angle_beta   90.00
_cell.angle_gamma   90.00
#
_symmetry.space_group_name_H-M   'P 1'
#
loop_
_entity.id
_entity.type
_entity.pdbx_description
1 polymer ?
#
loop_
_entity_poly.entity_id
_entity_poly.type
_entity_poly.pdbx_seq_one_letter_code
_entity_poly.pdbx_strand_id
1 'polypeptide(L)'
;MKILIIEDNQQIVKVLTRYLNEADYETAVVYDGKDALPYFDSHSVDFILLDIMLPNVNGFDICQQIREKSTVPIIMITAKSEDADRILGLEVGADDYIIKPFSPKEVLYRIKAIMRRIDFEKGTITKSLNLGSIRLLLENRQAIVDNQEIKLTKKEFELLVLFAKYPNKVFTRDNLLDAVWGYDYYGDSRTVDSHIKRLRAKLKNAGVDDCQIETVWGAGYRIEVTP
;
A
#
# COMPACT_ATOMS: atom_id res chain seq x y z
N MET A 1 10.38 -9.36 -3.40
CA MET A 1 10.89 -8.03 -2.96
C MET A 1 11.76 -8.25 -1.72
N LYS A 2 13.01 -7.75 -1.77
CA LYS A 2 14.00 -7.91 -0.68
C LYS A 2 14.12 -6.63 0.14
N ILE A 3 13.84 -6.71 1.43
CA ILE A 3 13.89 -5.60 2.39
C ILE A 3 15.16 -5.73 3.23
N LEU A 4 16.00 -4.70 3.21
CA LEU A 4 17.16 -4.59 4.10
C LEU A 4 16.74 -3.88 5.39
N ILE A 5 16.94 -4.54 6.52
CA ILE A 5 16.71 -4.00 7.87
C ILE A 5 18.09 -3.64 8.45
N ILE A 6 18.30 -2.37 8.75
CA ILE A 6 19.53 -1.85 9.37
C ILE A 6 19.11 -1.36 10.75
N GLU A 7 19.33 -2.17 11.77
CA GLU A 7 18.84 -1.98 13.14
C GLU A 7 19.71 -2.80 14.10
N ASP A 8 20.25 -2.21 15.16
CA ASP A 8 21.13 -2.88 16.12
C ASP A 8 20.36 -3.70 17.16
N ASN A 9 19.10 -3.35 17.41
CA ASN A 9 18.26 -4.03 18.39
C ASN A 9 17.70 -5.36 17.84
N GLN A 10 18.30 -6.47 18.29
CA GLN A 10 17.93 -7.83 17.87
C GLN A 10 16.45 -8.18 18.11
N GLN A 11 15.80 -7.60 19.13
CA GLN A 11 14.39 -7.87 19.40
C GLN A 11 13.49 -7.20 18.36
N ILE A 12 13.80 -5.96 17.97
CA ILE A 12 13.09 -5.25 16.90
C ILE A 12 13.26 -6.00 15.58
N VAL A 13 14.51 -6.34 15.24
CA VAL A 13 14.83 -7.12 14.04
C VAL A 13 14.03 -8.42 13.98
N LYS A 14 14.01 -9.19 15.06
CA LYS A 14 13.29 -10.48 15.13
C LYS A 14 11.79 -10.30 14.84
N VAL A 15 11.20 -9.27 15.42
CA VAL A 15 9.76 -8.98 15.22
C VAL A 15 9.50 -8.52 13.79
N LEU A 16 10.27 -7.57 13.26
CA LEU A 16 10.13 -7.08 11.90
C LEU A 16 10.31 -8.20 10.86
N THR A 17 11.40 -8.96 10.97
CA THR A 17 11.70 -10.10 10.07
C THR A 17 10.54 -11.08 10.02
N ARG A 18 9.99 -11.45 11.19
CA ARG A 18 8.84 -12.35 11.25
C ARG A 18 7.64 -11.81 10.49
N TYR A 19 7.21 -10.57 10.79
CA TYR A 19 6.03 -9.97 10.17
C TYR A 19 6.19 -9.72 8.67
N LEU A 20 7.40 -9.36 8.23
CA LEU A 20 7.69 -9.15 6.81
C LEU A 20 7.73 -10.47 6.05
N ASN A 21 8.32 -11.53 6.61
CA ASN A 21 8.34 -12.85 6.00
C ASN A 21 6.93 -13.47 5.93
N GLU A 22 6.09 -13.28 6.97
CA GLU A 22 4.68 -13.67 6.94
C GLU A 22 3.86 -12.92 5.85
N ALA A 23 4.38 -11.79 5.36
CA ALA A 23 3.81 -11.02 4.25
C ALA A 23 4.52 -11.26 2.89
N ASP A 24 5.26 -12.37 2.76
CA ASP A 24 5.97 -12.80 1.54
C ASP A 24 7.09 -11.84 1.08
N TYR A 25 7.70 -11.09 2.00
CA TYR A 25 8.91 -10.31 1.73
C TYR A 25 10.15 -11.11 2.15
N GLU A 26 11.19 -11.06 1.33
CA GLU A 26 12.51 -11.53 1.70
C GLU A 26 13.20 -10.47 2.57
N THR A 27 13.84 -10.85 3.66
CA THR A 27 14.52 -9.92 4.56
C THR A 27 16.00 -10.20 4.65
N ALA A 28 16.79 -9.14 4.67
CA ALA A 28 18.21 -9.16 5.04
C ALA A 28 18.43 -8.22 6.22
N VAL A 29 19.42 -8.51 7.05
CA VAL A 29 19.65 -7.75 8.30
C VAL A 29 21.12 -7.33 8.42
N VAL A 30 21.32 -6.08 8.80
CA VAL A 30 22.60 -5.50 9.19
C VAL A 30 22.43 -4.87 10.56
N TYR A 31 23.31 -5.21 11.51
CA TYR A 31 23.25 -4.75 12.89
C TYR A 31 24.16 -3.57 13.21
N ASP A 32 25.11 -3.25 12.34
CA ASP A 32 26.09 -2.18 12.53
C ASP A 32 26.11 -1.23 11.34
N GLY A 33 26.02 0.07 11.59
CA GLY A 33 25.97 1.08 10.53
C GLY A 33 27.16 1.02 9.55
N LYS A 34 28.36 0.62 10.01
CA LYS A 34 29.55 0.48 9.15
C LYS A 34 29.40 -0.60 8.07
N ASP A 35 28.57 -1.63 8.31
CA ASP A 35 28.36 -2.75 7.39
C ASP A 35 27.22 -2.47 6.40
N ALA A 36 26.44 -1.39 6.61
CA ALA A 36 25.25 -1.07 5.83
C ALA A 36 25.56 -0.80 4.36
N LEU A 37 26.50 0.11 4.09
CA LEU A 37 26.88 0.46 2.72
C LEU A 37 27.60 -0.68 1.99
N PRO A 38 28.59 -1.38 2.59
CA PRO A 38 29.17 -2.57 1.97
C PRO A 38 28.13 -3.63 1.60
N TYR A 39 27.15 -3.85 2.46
CA TYR A 39 26.05 -4.79 2.15
C TYR A 39 25.20 -4.29 0.99
N PHE A 40 24.77 -3.03 1.04
CA PHE A 40 23.95 -2.42 -0.01
C PHE A 40 24.63 -2.45 -1.38
N ASP A 41 25.94 -2.18 -1.44
CA ASP A 41 26.72 -2.15 -2.69
C ASP A 41 26.92 -3.53 -3.31
N SER A 42 26.91 -4.58 -2.49
CA SER A 42 27.15 -5.96 -2.94
C SER A 42 25.90 -6.80 -3.16
N HIS A 43 24.72 -6.29 -2.78
CA HIS A 43 23.47 -7.05 -2.87
C HIS A 43 22.34 -6.22 -3.49
N SER A 44 21.43 -6.88 -4.21
CA SER A 44 20.21 -6.25 -4.67
C SER A 44 19.24 -6.06 -3.51
N VAL A 45 18.79 -4.82 -3.30
CA VAL A 45 17.86 -4.40 -2.26
C VAL A 45 16.74 -3.59 -2.89
N ASP A 46 15.49 -3.94 -2.59
CA ASP A 46 14.30 -3.26 -3.14
C ASP A 46 13.70 -2.23 -2.18
N PHE A 47 14.01 -2.33 -0.88
CA PHE A 47 13.49 -1.46 0.17
C PHE A 47 14.41 -1.45 1.39
N ILE A 48 14.48 -0.34 2.13
CA ILE A 48 15.32 -0.22 3.34
C ILE A 48 14.48 0.26 4.53
N LEU A 49 14.63 -0.44 5.65
CA LEU A 49 14.24 0.03 6.99
C LEU A 49 15.53 0.38 7.73
N LEU A 50 15.69 1.64 8.12
CA LEU A 50 16.94 2.18 8.63
C LEU A 50 16.74 2.85 9.99
N ASP A 51 17.36 2.31 11.03
CA ASP A 51 17.46 3.04 12.30
C ASP A 51 18.41 4.22 12.17
N ILE A 52 18.05 5.32 12.81
CA ILE A 52 18.94 6.49 12.89
C ILE A 52 20.07 6.26 13.88
N MET A 53 19.74 5.64 15.03
CA MET A 53 20.66 5.50 16.14
C MET A 53 21.43 4.18 16.08
N LEU A 54 22.28 4.04 15.06
CA LEU A 54 23.11 2.85 14.89
C LEU A 54 24.48 3.02 15.53
N PRO A 55 25.14 1.94 15.93
CA PRO A 55 26.55 2.00 16.32
C PRO A 55 27.44 2.37 15.13
N ASN A 56 28.52 3.09 15.41
CA ASN A 56 29.59 3.52 14.52
C ASN A 56 29.21 4.54 13.44
N VAL A 57 28.08 4.42 12.75
CA VAL A 57 27.66 5.34 11.69
C VAL A 57 26.20 5.73 11.90
N ASN A 58 25.90 7.03 11.84
CA ASN A 58 24.53 7.54 11.99
C ASN A 58 23.68 7.16 10.76
N GLY A 59 22.40 6.81 10.99
CA GLY A 59 21.49 6.45 9.90
C GLY A 59 21.23 7.58 8.90
N PHE A 60 21.34 8.84 9.29
CA PHE A 60 21.27 9.97 8.34
C PHE A 60 22.41 9.94 7.32
N ASP A 61 23.65 9.69 7.78
CA ASP A 61 24.80 9.59 6.89
C ASP A 61 24.70 8.43 5.93
N ILE A 62 24.18 7.30 6.41
CA ILE A 62 23.90 6.11 5.56
C ILE A 62 22.84 6.45 4.51
N CYS A 63 21.74 7.10 4.90
CA CYS A 63 20.68 7.52 4.00
C CYS A 63 21.22 8.43 2.89
N GLN A 64 21.96 9.46 3.26
CA GLN A 64 22.56 10.40 2.32
C GLN A 64 23.46 9.69 1.30
N GLN A 65 24.38 8.83 1.75
CA GLN A 65 25.28 8.10 0.88
C GLN A 65 24.55 7.10 -0.06
N ILE A 66 23.46 6.50 0.40
CA ILE A 66 22.60 5.68 -0.46
C ILE A 66 21.92 6.55 -1.51
N ARG A 67 21.44 7.74 -1.15
CA ARG A 67 20.76 8.67 -2.06
C ARG A 67 21.66 9.24 -3.16
N GLU A 68 22.97 9.34 -2.92
CA GLU A 68 23.93 9.73 -3.96
C GLU A 68 23.98 8.76 -5.14
N LYS A 69 23.59 7.50 -4.93
CA LYS A 69 23.72 6.43 -5.94
C LYS A 69 22.46 5.64 -6.22
N SER A 70 21.38 5.86 -5.46
CA SER A 70 20.16 5.05 -5.58
C SER A 70 18.90 5.77 -5.14
N THR A 71 17.80 5.45 -5.83
CA THR A 71 16.43 5.87 -5.47
C THR A 71 15.67 4.79 -4.73
N VAL A 72 16.34 3.78 -4.17
CA VAL A 72 15.71 2.71 -3.38
C VAL A 72 14.89 3.33 -2.23
N PRO A 73 13.63 2.93 -2.02
CA PRO A 73 12.82 3.51 -0.96
C PRO A 73 13.37 3.20 0.43
N ILE A 74 13.39 4.24 1.30
CA ILE A 74 13.91 4.18 2.66
C ILE A 74 12.85 4.69 3.64
N ILE A 75 12.50 3.88 4.63
CA ILE A 75 11.81 4.33 5.84
C ILE A 75 12.84 4.43 6.96
N MET A 76 12.94 5.60 7.56
CA MET A 76 13.75 5.78 8.77
C MET A 76 12.95 5.39 10.02
N ILE A 77 13.60 4.70 10.96
CA ILE A 77 13.03 4.31 12.25
C ILE A 77 13.81 5.04 13.34
N THR A 78 13.12 5.70 14.28
CA THR A 78 13.79 6.54 15.28
C THR A 78 13.11 6.50 16.63
N ALA A 79 13.90 6.62 17.70
CA ALA A 79 13.40 6.88 19.04
C ALA A 79 13.11 8.38 19.30
N LYS A 80 13.58 9.27 18.42
CA LYS A 80 13.44 10.71 18.57
C LYS A 80 12.13 11.21 17.99
N SER A 81 11.38 11.95 18.79
CA SER A 81 10.08 12.55 18.44
C SER A 81 10.15 14.04 18.12
N GLU A 82 11.36 14.63 18.10
CA GLU A 82 11.51 16.05 17.81
C GLU A 82 11.25 16.34 16.33
N ASP A 83 10.45 17.37 16.07
CA ASP A 83 10.08 17.75 14.69
C ASP A 83 11.32 18.10 13.85
N ALA A 84 12.38 18.59 14.46
CA ALA A 84 13.66 18.89 13.80
C ALA A 84 14.31 17.64 13.19
N ASP A 85 14.29 16.49 13.88
CA ASP A 85 14.87 15.24 13.36
C ASP A 85 14.04 14.66 12.20
N ARG A 86 12.70 14.88 12.23
CA ARG A 86 11.80 14.47 11.12
C ARG A 86 12.02 15.31 9.88
N ILE A 87 12.18 16.63 10.05
CA ILE A 87 12.47 17.56 8.95
C ILE A 87 13.83 17.21 8.34
N LEU A 88 14.86 17.02 9.17
CA LEU A 88 16.19 16.64 8.70
C LEU A 88 16.18 15.32 7.92
N GLY A 89 15.41 14.32 8.37
CA GLY A 89 15.31 13.05 7.67
C GLY A 89 14.64 13.12 6.31
N LEU A 90 13.63 13.97 6.15
CA LEU A 90 13.01 14.24 4.85
C LEU A 90 13.98 15.03 3.95
N GLU A 91 14.78 15.96 4.49
CA GLU A 91 15.79 16.70 3.74
C GLU A 91 16.92 15.80 3.23
N VAL A 92 17.33 14.78 3.98
CA VAL A 92 18.34 13.79 3.51
C VAL A 92 17.77 12.75 2.55
N GLY A 93 16.44 12.82 2.26
CA GLY A 93 15.81 12.04 1.19
C GLY A 93 15.16 10.72 1.62
N ALA A 94 14.79 10.54 2.87
CA ALA A 94 13.95 9.43 3.28
C ALA A 94 12.51 9.57 2.72
N ASP A 95 11.86 8.44 2.41
CA ASP A 95 10.50 8.42 1.87
C ASP A 95 9.43 8.48 2.95
N ASP A 96 9.74 8.04 4.18
CA ASP A 96 8.85 8.11 5.35
C ASP A 96 9.62 7.93 6.64
N TYR A 97 8.93 8.16 7.77
CA TYR A 97 9.45 8.13 9.11
C TYR A 97 8.54 7.33 10.05
N ILE A 98 9.15 6.51 10.91
CA ILE A 98 8.45 5.76 11.96
C ILE A 98 9.10 6.03 13.32
N ILE A 99 8.29 6.40 14.31
CA ILE A 99 8.76 6.70 15.67
C ILE A 99 8.61 5.44 16.53
N LYS A 100 9.64 5.08 17.28
CA LYS A 100 9.59 4.04 18.31
C LYS A 100 8.88 4.57 19.57
N PRO A 101 7.95 3.78 20.20
CA PRO A 101 7.55 2.42 19.84
C PRO A 101 6.52 2.39 18.71
N PHE A 102 6.62 1.42 17.80
CA PHE A 102 5.72 1.25 16.66
C PHE A 102 5.11 -0.16 16.62
N SER A 103 4.02 -0.28 15.89
CA SER A 103 3.44 -1.59 15.56
C SER A 103 4.10 -2.16 14.31
N PRO A 104 4.48 -3.46 14.27
CA PRO A 104 4.97 -4.11 13.05
C PRO A 104 3.98 -4.02 11.88
N LYS A 105 2.69 -3.98 12.18
CA LYS A 105 1.64 -3.74 11.18
C LYS A 105 1.74 -2.35 10.55
N GLU A 106 2.07 -1.34 11.34
CA GLU A 106 2.27 0.03 10.84
C GLU A 106 3.40 0.05 9.79
N VAL A 107 4.55 -0.57 10.12
CA VAL A 107 5.70 -0.68 9.19
C VAL A 107 5.25 -1.30 7.88
N LEU A 108 4.53 -2.43 7.94
CA LEU A 108 4.04 -3.13 6.76
C LEU A 108 3.11 -2.26 5.90
N TYR A 109 2.19 -1.50 6.52
CA TYR A 109 1.29 -0.61 5.79
C TYR A 109 2.01 0.56 5.13
N ARG A 110 3.02 1.13 5.77
CA ARG A 110 3.85 2.20 5.21
C ARG A 110 4.68 1.71 4.03
N ILE A 111 5.30 0.53 4.13
CA ILE A 111 6.00 -0.12 3.01
C ILE A 111 5.04 -0.27 1.81
N LYS A 112 3.85 -0.84 2.03
CA LYS A 112 2.85 -0.99 0.96
C LYS A 112 2.40 0.34 0.36
N ALA A 113 2.30 1.40 1.16
CA ALA A 113 1.91 2.73 0.68
C ALA A 113 2.99 3.35 -0.22
N ILE A 114 4.26 3.24 0.16
CA ILE A 114 5.39 3.74 -0.62
C ILE A 114 5.53 2.94 -1.92
N MET A 115 5.51 1.60 -1.84
CA MET A 115 5.61 0.75 -3.03
C MET A 115 4.49 1.03 -4.03
N ARG A 116 3.25 1.21 -3.56
CA ARG A 116 2.13 1.60 -4.42
C ARG A 116 2.38 2.93 -5.14
N ARG A 117 3.01 3.92 -4.48
CA ARG A 117 3.36 5.21 -5.09
C ARG A 117 4.43 5.03 -6.19
N ILE A 118 5.47 4.25 -5.89
CA ILE A 118 6.55 3.95 -6.82
C ILE A 118 6.05 3.18 -8.05
N ASP A 119 5.21 2.17 -7.83
CA ASP A 119 4.59 1.41 -8.92
C ASP A 119 3.70 2.30 -9.79
N PHE A 120 3.03 3.27 -9.18
CA PHE A 120 2.24 4.27 -9.88
C PHE A 120 3.13 5.19 -10.74
N GLU A 121 4.25 5.71 -10.18
CA GLU A 121 5.21 6.57 -10.89
C GLU A 121 5.95 5.83 -12.02
N LYS A 122 6.29 4.55 -11.83
CA LYS A 122 6.92 3.70 -12.84
C LYS A 122 5.96 3.26 -13.96
N GLY A 123 4.67 3.60 -13.87
CA GLY A 123 3.66 3.16 -14.82
C GLY A 123 3.40 1.64 -14.79
N THR A 124 3.91 0.95 -13.78
CA THR A 124 3.72 -0.49 -13.58
C THR A 124 2.32 -0.79 -13.03
N ILE A 125 1.69 0.18 -12.34
CA ILE A 125 0.25 0.11 -12.07
C ILE A 125 -0.44 0.56 -13.35
N THR A 126 -1.19 -0.32 -13.95
CA THR A 126 -2.05 -0.05 -15.09
C THR A 126 -2.84 1.22 -14.79
N LYS A 127 -2.63 2.29 -15.55
CA LYS A 127 -3.38 3.57 -15.42
C LYS A 127 -4.90 3.35 -15.56
N SER A 128 -5.29 2.18 -16.03
CA SER A 128 -6.66 1.74 -16.15
C SER A 128 -6.81 0.27 -15.76
N LEU A 129 -7.95 -0.08 -15.17
CA LEU A 129 -8.40 -1.47 -14.98
C LEU A 129 -9.59 -1.71 -15.91
N ASN A 130 -9.65 -2.89 -16.50
CA ASN A 130 -10.82 -3.32 -17.25
C ASN A 130 -11.61 -4.34 -16.42
N LEU A 131 -12.93 -4.20 -16.45
CA LEU A 131 -13.87 -5.09 -15.78
C LEU A 131 -15.07 -5.31 -16.71
N GLY A 132 -14.99 -6.35 -17.52
CA GLY A 132 -15.88 -6.49 -18.66
C GLY A 132 -15.77 -5.27 -19.59
N SER A 133 -16.89 -4.68 -19.97
CA SER A 133 -16.98 -3.45 -20.78
C SER A 133 -16.58 -2.18 -20.05
N ILE A 134 -16.40 -2.23 -18.72
CA ILE A 134 -16.04 -1.06 -17.92
C ILE A 134 -14.53 -0.84 -17.94
N ARG A 135 -14.12 0.37 -18.33
CA ARG A 135 -12.75 0.84 -18.21
C ARG A 135 -12.63 1.85 -17.07
N LEU A 136 -11.84 1.53 -16.05
CA LEU A 136 -11.61 2.36 -14.88
C LEU A 136 -10.29 3.13 -15.04
N LEU A 137 -10.35 4.45 -15.19
CA LEU A 137 -9.18 5.32 -15.21
C LEU A 137 -8.84 5.73 -13.78
N LEU A 138 -7.77 5.15 -13.23
CA LEU A 138 -7.43 5.30 -11.80
C LEU A 138 -6.96 6.72 -11.45
N GLU A 139 -6.26 7.39 -12.35
CA GLU A 139 -5.74 8.75 -12.16
C GLU A 139 -6.87 9.76 -11.99
N ASN A 140 -7.86 9.69 -12.86
CA ASN A 140 -8.97 10.65 -12.90
C ASN A 140 -10.18 10.20 -12.08
N ARG A 141 -10.15 8.96 -11.53
CA ARG A 141 -11.28 8.31 -10.85
C ARG A 141 -12.53 8.26 -11.73
N GLN A 142 -12.35 7.94 -13.00
CA GLN A 142 -13.42 7.84 -13.98
C GLN A 142 -13.71 6.39 -14.34
N ALA A 143 -14.98 6.07 -14.48
CA ALA A 143 -15.45 4.80 -15.05
C ALA A 143 -16.08 5.08 -16.41
N ILE A 144 -15.66 4.36 -17.44
CA ILE A 144 -16.08 4.58 -18.82
C ILE A 144 -16.64 3.28 -19.38
N VAL A 145 -17.80 3.35 -20.02
CA VAL A 145 -18.42 2.27 -20.80
C VAL A 145 -18.82 2.85 -22.15
N ASP A 146 -18.49 2.19 -23.25
CA ASP A 146 -18.80 2.64 -24.61
C ASP A 146 -18.44 4.11 -24.88
N ASN A 147 -17.26 4.56 -24.40
CA ASN A 147 -16.77 5.93 -24.45
C ASN A 147 -17.63 6.97 -23.68
N GLN A 148 -18.56 6.53 -22.83
CA GLN A 148 -19.35 7.41 -21.98
C GLN A 148 -18.94 7.26 -20.51
N GLU A 149 -18.81 8.36 -19.79
CA GLU A 149 -18.47 8.36 -18.38
C GLU A 149 -19.68 8.02 -17.51
N ILE A 150 -19.52 7.02 -16.63
CA ILE A 150 -20.46 6.73 -15.56
C ILE A 150 -20.13 7.64 -14.37
N LYS A 151 -21.05 8.52 -13.99
CA LYS A 151 -20.87 9.40 -12.82
C LYS A 151 -20.95 8.63 -11.51
N LEU A 152 -19.80 8.21 -10.99
CA LEU A 152 -19.65 7.54 -9.71
C LEU A 152 -19.24 8.52 -8.60
N THR A 153 -19.74 8.31 -7.39
CA THR A 153 -19.16 8.96 -6.20
C THR A 153 -17.79 8.32 -5.88
N LYS A 154 -16.97 9.00 -5.08
CA LYS A 154 -15.66 8.49 -4.66
C LYS A 154 -15.75 7.05 -4.13
N LYS A 155 -16.71 6.78 -3.23
CA LYS A 155 -16.88 5.47 -2.60
C LYS A 155 -17.39 4.39 -3.57
N GLU A 156 -18.26 4.75 -4.50
CA GLU A 156 -18.73 3.85 -5.55
C GLU A 156 -17.58 3.47 -6.51
N PHE A 157 -16.73 4.44 -6.87
CA PHE A 157 -15.54 4.20 -7.68
C PHE A 157 -14.53 3.30 -6.95
N GLU A 158 -14.25 3.57 -5.66
CA GLU A 158 -13.33 2.78 -4.84
C GLU A 158 -13.81 1.31 -4.68
N LEU A 159 -15.12 1.10 -4.49
CA LEU A 159 -15.72 -0.23 -4.49
C LEU A 159 -15.52 -0.95 -5.83
N LEU A 160 -15.79 -0.27 -6.94
CA LEU A 160 -15.66 -0.86 -8.27
C LEU A 160 -14.21 -1.21 -8.60
N VAL A 161 -13.25 -0.35 -8.21
CA VAL A 161 -11.81 -0.62 -8.32
C VAL A 161 -11.40 -1.84 -7.48
N LEU A 162 -11.94 -1.98 -6.27
CA LEU A 162 -11.65 -3.14 -5.43
C LEU A 162 -12.15 -4.44 -6.07
N PHE A 163 -13.37 -4.44 -6.61
CA PHE A 163 -13.91 -5.58 -7.33
C PHE A 163 -13.11 -5.88 -8.61
N ALA A 164 -12.71 -4.87 -9.37
CA ALA A 164 -11.91 -5.07 -10.58
C ALA A 164 -10.52 -5.66 -10.33
N LYS A 165 -9.92 -5.36 -9.17
CA LYS A 165 -8.64 -5.96 -8.75
C LYS A 165 -8.77 -7.43 -8.37
N TYR A 166 -9.95 -7.85 -7.93
CA TYR A 166 -10.18 -9.21 -7.43
C TYR A 166 -11.52 -9.76 -7.96
N PRO A 167 -11.63 -9.99 -9.28
CA PRO A 167 -12.84 -10.53 -9.87
C PRO A 167 -13.19 -11.89 -9.28
N ASN A 168 -14.46 -12.17 -9.13
CA ASN A 168 -15.04 -13.39 -8.54
C ASN A 168 -14.72 -13.62 -7.04
N LYS A 169 -13.93 -12.77 -6.40
CA LYS A 169 -13.68 -12.86 -4.95
C LYS A 169 -14.88 -12.36 -4.17
N VAL A 170 -15.30 -13.15 -3.17
CA VAL A 170 -16.33 -12.74 -2.21
C VAL A 170 -15.69 -11.85 -1.13
N PHE A 171 -16.28 -10.68 -0.91
CA PHE A 171 -15.91 -9.76 0.16
C PHE A 171 -17.05 -9.68 1.17
N THR A 172 -16.73 -9.80 2.46
CA THR A 172 -17.70 -9.50 3.52
C THR A 172 -18.00 -8.00 3.56
N ARG A 173 -19.11 -7.62 4.20
CA ARG A 173 -19.44 -6.20 4.40
C ARG A 173 -18.33 -5.46 5.15
N ASP A 174 -17.80 -6.08 6.19
CA ASP A 174 -16.73 -5.51 7.00
C ASP A 174 -15.43 -5.36 6.18
N ASN A 175 -15.07 -6.35 5.35
CA ASN A 175 -13.92 -6.23 4.45
C ASN A 175 -14.08 -5.08 3.45
N LEU A 176 -15.28 -4.86 2.91
CA LEU A 176 -15.56 -3.75 2.01
C LEU A 176 -15.53 -2.41 2.75
N LEU A 177 -16.07 -2.38 3.97
CA LEU A 177 -16.04 -1.19 4.81
C LEU A 177 -14.61 -0.77 5.12
N ASP A 178 -13.82 -1.70 5.67
CA ASP A 178 -12.41 -1.45 6.02
C ASP A 178 -11.58 -1.01 4.82
N ALA A 179 -11.73 -1.70 3.69
CA ALA A 179 -10.95 -1.42 2.49
C ALA A 179 -11.28 -0.06 1.85
N VAL A 180 -12.53 0.42 1.95
CA VAL A 180 -13.00 1.62 1.24
C VAL A 180 -13.19 2.81 2.17
N TRP A 181 -13.58 2.61 3.43
CA TRP A 181 -13.78 3.68 4.42
C TRP A 181 -12.62 3.81 5.40
N GLY A 182 -11.82 2.73 5.57
CA GLY A 182 -10.72 2.67 6.52
C GLY A 182 -11.13 2.07 7.86
N TYR A 183 -10.15 1.58 8.61
CA TYR A 183 -10.38 0.94 9.92
C TYR A 183 -10.90 1.88 11.01
N ASP A 184 -10.69 3.19 10.85
CA ASP A 184 -11.16 4.20 11.80
C ASP A 184 -12.61 4.65 11.55
N TYR A 185 -13.30 3.99 10.62
CA TYR A 185 -14.69 4.33 10.33
C TYR A 185 -15.64 3.59 11.29
N TYR A 186 -16.23 4.31 12.22
CA TYR A 186 -17.16 3.79 13.24
C TYR A 186 -18.63 3.64 12.75
N GLY A 187 -18.87 3.64 11.45
CA GLY A 187 -20.22 3.48 10.89
C GLY A 187 -20.64 2.02 10.73
N ASP A 188 -21.96 1.82 10.57
CA ASP A 188 -22.56 0.50 10.33
C ASP A 188 -22.14 -0.06 8.96
N SER A 189 -21.77 -1.33 8.91
CA SER A 189 -21.43 -2.05 7.67
C SER A 189 -22.59 -2.07 6.63
N ARG A 190 -23.83 -1.81 7.05
CA ARG A 190 -24.98 -1.57 6.15
C ARG A 190 -24.80 -0.35 5.25
N THR A 191 -23.89 0.56 5.57
CA THR A 191 -23.50 1.65 4.67
C THR A 191 -23.02 1.10 3.32
N VAL A 192 -22.33 -0.04 3.31
CA VAL A 192 -21.89 -0.74 2.09
C VAL A 192 -23.10 -1.10 1.23
N ASP A 193 -24.17 -1.65 1.82
CA ASP A 193 -25.36 -2.11 1.08
C ASP A 193 -26.01 -0.97 0.27
N SER A 194 -26.04 0.24 0.87
CA SER A 194 -26.58 1.43 0.21
C SER A 194 -25.74 1.89 -0.99
N HIS A 195 -24.40 1.75 -0.90
CA HIS A 195 -23.51 2.10 -2.00
C HIS A 195 -23.54 1.03 -3.09
N ILE A 196 -23.59 -0.25 -2.74
CA ILE A 196 -23.77 -1.36 -3.69
C ILE A 196 -25.08 -1.21 -4.48
N LYS A 197 -26.19 -0.90 -3.78
CA LYS A 197 -27.49 -0.65 -4.45
C LYS A 197 -27.41 0.45 -5.50
N ARG A 198 -26.79 1.60 -5.12
CA ARG A 198 -26.62 2.74 -6.04
C ARG A 198 -25.67 2.42 -7.19
N LEU A 199 -24.57 1.72 -6.91
CA LEU A 199 -23.61 1.32 -7.92
C LEU A 199 -24.24 0.37 -8.94
N ARG A 200 -24.97 -0.65 -8.51
CA ARG A 200 -25.76 -1.53 -9.40
C ARG A 200 -26.70 -0.77 -10.32
N ALA A 201 -27.45 0.19 -9.76
CA ALA A 201 -28.37 1.00 -10.56
C ALA A 201 -27.63 1.82 -11.63
N LYS A 202 -26.47 2.40 -11.29
CA LYS A 202 -25.65 3.20 -12.24
C LYS A 202 -25.06 2.32 -13.34
N LEU A 203 -24.54 1.14 -13.01
CA LEU A 203 -24.00 0.19 -14.00
C LEU A 203 -25.10 -0.27 -14.96
N LYS A 204 -26.28 -0.64 -14.45
CA LYS A 204 -27.44 -1.02 -15.27
C LYS A 204 -27.88 0.12 -16.19
N ASN A 205 -27.96 1.35 -15.69
CA ASN A 205 -28.34 2.51 -16.49
C ASN A 205 -27.30 2.86 -17.57
N ALA A 206 -26.06 2.46 -17.38
CA ALA A 206 -24.98 2.60 -18.36
C ALA A 206 -24.90 1.45 -19.37
N GLY A 207 -25.85 0.49 -19.32
CA GLY A 207 -25.89 -0.64 -20.25
C GLY A 207 -24.82 -1.72 -19.99
N VAL A 208 -24.33 -1.81 -18.77
CA VAL A 208 -23.36 -2.84 -18.39
C VAL A 208 -24.09 -4.15 -18.12
N ASP A 209 -23.97 -5.10 -19.05
CA ASP A 209 -24.62 -6.41 -18.95
C ASP A 209 -23.63 -7.57 -18.73
N ASP A 210 -22.35 -7.34 -19.02
CA ASP A 210 -21.27 -8.32 -18.96
C ASP A 210 -20.55 -8.41 -17.61
N CYS A 211 -20.89 -7.53 -16.65
CA CYS A 211 -20.43 -7.67 -15.28
C CYS A 211 -21.53 -7.28 -14.26
N GLN A 212 -21.69 -8.08 -13.23
CA GLN A 212 -22.73 -7.87 -12.22
C GLN A 212 -22.17 -8.02 -10.81
N ILE A 213 -22.59 -7.10 -9.92
CA ILE A 213 -22.29 -7.23 -8.50
C ILE A 213 -23.34 -8.14 -7.88
N GLU A 214 -22.96 -9.32 -7.48
CA GLU A 214 -23.86 -10.30 -6.86
C GLU A 214 -23.86 -10.22 -5.35
N THR A 215 -24.98 -10.61 -4.74
CA THR A 215 -25.09 -10.84 -3.31
C THR A 215 -24.87 -12.32 -3.03
N VAL A 216 -23.82 -12.64 -2.29
CA VAL A 216 -23.56 -13.98 -1.78
C VAL A 216 -24.21 -14.07 -0.40
N TRP A 217 -25.35 -14.74 -0.31
CA TRP A 217 -26.15 -14.80 0.92
C TRP A 217 -25.35 -15.31 2.11
N GLY A 218 -25.40 -14.59 3.22
CA GLY A 218 -24.65 -14.89 4.43
C GLY A 218 -23.15 -14.54 4.39
N ALA A 219 -22.60 -14.20 3.21
CA ALA A 219 -21.16 -13.93 3.05
C ALA A 219 -20.83 -12.49 2.67
N GLY A 220 -21.61 -11.86 1.74
CA GLY A 220 -21.33 -10.48 1.32
C GLY A 220 -21.58 -10.24 -0.16
N TYR A 221 -20.58 -9.69 -0.87
CA TYR A 221 -20.67 -9.29 -2.27
C TYR A 221 -19.48 -9.78 -3.09
N ARG A 222 -19.72 -10.09 -4.35
CA ARG A 222 -18.68 -10.31 -5.37
C ARG A 222 -19.06 -9.62 -6.67
N ILE A 223 -18.11 -9.39 -7.56
CA ILE A 223 -18.41 -9.06 -8.95
C ILE A 223 -18.18 -10.30 -9.81
N GLU A 224 -19.13 -10.60 -10.64
CA GLU A 224 -19.02 -11.66 -11.64
C GLU A 224 -18.90 -11.01 -13.01
N VAL A 225 -17.93 -11.46 -13.80
CA VAL A 225 -17.71 -11.03 -15.17
C VAL A 225 -18.11 -12.18 -16.08
N THR A 226 -19.07 -11.93 -16.94
CA THR A 226 -19.49 -12.88 -17.95
C THR A 226 -18.57 -12.75 -19.16
N PRO A 227 -18.00 -13.86 -19.68
CA PRO A 227 -17.09 -13.81 -20.81
C PRO A 227 -17.77 -13.33 -22.11
#